data_ed9ba817a84f0bad6aa7f63aaa97ee1c
#
_entry.id   ed9ba817a84f0bad6aa7f63aaa97ee1c
#
_cell.length_a   1.000
_cell.length_b   1.000
_cell.length_c   1.000
_cell.angle_alpha   90.00
_cell.angle_beta   90.00
_cell.angle_gamma   90.00
#
_symmetry.space_group_name_H-M   'P 1'
#
loop_
_entity.id
_entity.type
_entity.pdbx_description
1 polymer ?
#
loop_
_entity_poly.entity_id
_entity_poly.type
_entity_poly.pdbx_seq_one_letter_code
_entity_poly.pdbx_strand_id
1 'polypeptide(L)'
;MLKIDDRIDNRHRITGRLGQGGMAEVYEASDFISKKPVAIKIIKEQLCQDKNQLDRFNNESKLCAIMSHPNIIKVYSRGEYEGRPYLAYEYMKGQTLNECLRNSLMFSLKEACYIMLQLCDALYYIHNHNVIHRDIKPDNIFYNTNGTIKIADFGIAYDLQNPSKKSEVVGSVYYMAPELCKGETPTIQSDIYSLGITFFELVTGQLPFVEKDANEIAKAHLKKPLPSVHTFNPELNKNVDYVIEKACAKNKENRYVDCMEFKKDIQALLDNKDNFVQKRNIFKRVFGLK
;
A
#
# COMPACT_ATOMS: atom_id res chain seq x y z
N MET A 1 -24.60 12.97 -4.81
CA MET A 1 -23.96 12.00 -5.75
C MET A 1 -23.92 12.65 -7.12
N LEU A 2 -22.74 12.72 -7.74
CA LEU A 2 -22.56 13.32 -9.07
C LEU A 2 -23.16 12.42 -10.15
N LYS A 3 -23.66 13.07 -11.22
CA LYS A 3 -24.22 12.41 -12.41
C LYS A 3 -23.26 12.53 -13.58
N ILE A 4 -23.44 11.70 -14.59
CA ILE A 4 -22.74 11.85 -15.87
C ILE A 4 -23.11 13.23 -16.45
N ASP A 5 -22.11 13.89 -17.04
CA ASP A 5 -22.13 15.24 -17.57
C ASP A 5 -22.12 16.39 -16.55
N ASP A 6 -22.17 16.12 -15.24
CA ASP A 6 -21.91 17.15 -14.23
C ASP A 6 -20.52 17.76 -14.44
N ARG A 7 -20.40 19.07 -14.21
CA ARG A 7 -19.15 19.81 -14.38
C ARG A 7 -18.64 20.32 -13.05
N ILE A 8 -17.44 19.89 -12.68
CA ILE A 8 -16.72 20.34 -11.50
C ILE A 8 -15.78 21.46 -11.91
N ASP A 9 -15.92 22.64 -11.28
CA ASP A 9 -15.09 23.85 -11.50
C ASP A 9 -14.98 24.25 -12.98
N ASN A 10 -16.01 24.00 -13.79
CA ASN A 10 -16.00 24.21 -15.25
C ASN A 10 -14.82 23.54 -15.98
N ARG A 11 -14.09 22.69 -15.30
CA ARG A 11 -12.88 22.02 -15.78
C ARG A 11 -13.04 20.53 -16.00
N HIS A 12 -13.71 19.83 -15.10
CA HIS A 12 -13.83 18.37 -15.15
C HIS A 12 -15.27 17.96 -15.43
N ARG A 13 -15.52 17.30 -16.56
CA ARG A 13 -16.83 16.72 -16.90
C ARG A 13 -16.84 15.25 -16.48
N ILE A 14 -17.78 14.87 -15.64
CA ILE A 14 -17.96 13.48 -15.18
C ILE A 14 -18.38 12.61 -16.37
N THR A 15 -17.65 11.51 -16.59
CA THR A 15 -17.90 10.54 -17.67
C THR A 15 -18.34 9.18 -17.13
N GLY A 16 -18.06 8.89 -15.86
CA GLY A 16 -18.42 7.63 -15.24
C GLY A 16 -18.18 7.62 -13.74
N ARG A 17 -18.63 6.56 -13.08
CA ARG A 17 -18.35 6.28 -11.67
C ARG A 17 -17.34 5.14 -11.58
N LEU A 18 -16.21 5.35 -10.88
CA LEU A 18 -15.16 4.35 -10.71
C LEU A 18 -15.35 3.53 -9.42
N GLY A 19 -15.85 4.17 -8.34
CA GLY A 19 -16.04 3.46 -7.10
C GLY A 19 -16.52 4.36 -5.96
N GLN A 20 -16.62 3.73 -4.77
CA GLN A 20 -16.99 4.40 -3.54
C GLN A 20 -16.23 3.77 -2.38
N GLY A 21 -15.44 4.58 -1.67
CA GLY A 21 -14.79 4.19 -0.42
C GLY A 21 -15.58 4.62 0.82
N GLY A 22 -14.99 4.43 1.99
CA GLY A 22 -15.56 4.88 3.27
C GLY A 22 -15.82 6.38 3.30
N MET A 23 -14.84 7.21 2.93
CA MET A 23 -14.92 8.66 3.07
C MET A 23 -15.19 9.41 1.77
N ALA A 24 -14.99 8.83 0.60
CA ALA A 24 -15.07 9.52 -0.68
C ALA A 24 -15.75 8.67 -1.75
N GLU A 25 -16.23 9.36 -2.79
CA GLU A 25 -16.68 8.80 -4.05
C GLU A 25 -15.62 9.09 -5.10
N VAL A 26 -15.42 8.15 -6.04
CA VAL A 26 -14.43 8.29 -7.11
C VAL A 26 -15.14 8.22 -8.47
N TYR A 27 -14.87 9.20 -9.30
CA TYR A 27 -15.47 9.34 -10.63
C TYR A 27 -14.41 9.43 -11.71
N GLU A 28 -14.70 8.89 -12.87
CA GLU A 28 -13.98 9.20 -14.09
C GLU A 28 -14.48 10.55 -14.64
N ALA A 29 -13.55 11.38 -15.07
CA ALA A 29 -13.87 12.66 -15.67
C ALA A 29 -12.93 13.01 -16.83
N SER A 30 -13.39 13.85 -17.75
CA SER A 30 -12.58 14.46 -18.79
C SER A 30 -12.13 15.84 -18.35
N ASP A 31 -10.82 16.07 -18.27
CA ASP A 31 -10.24 17.39 -17.97
C ASP A 31 -10.19 18.25 -19.23
N PHE A 32 -10.91 19.36 -19.26
CA PHE A 32 -10.96 20.27 -20.41
C PHE A 32 -9.64 20.99 -20.71
N ILE A 33 -8.75 21.13 -19.72
CA ILE A 33 -7.46 21.79 -19.90
C ILE A 33 -6.43 20.82 -20.51
N SER A 34 -6.21 19.66 -19.88
CA SER A 34 -5.23 18.69 -20.36
C SER A 34 -5.75 17.82 -21.53
N LYS A 35 -7.04 17.79 -21.77
CA LYS A 35 -7.75 16.89 -22.72
C LYS A 35 -7.54 15.41 -22.42
N LYS A 36 -7.23 15.07 -21.16
CA LYS A 36 -6.96 13.69 -20.70
C LYS A 36 -8.02 13.24 -19.71
N PRO A 37 -8.26 11.93 -19.58
CA PRO A 37 -9.07 11.41 -18.51
C PRO A 37 -8.35 11.61 -17.16
N VAL A 38 -9.15 11.86 -16.12
CA VAL A 38 -8.72 12.02 -14.73
C VAL A 38 -9.66 11.24 -13.83
N ALA A 39 -9.17 10.85 -12.64
CA ALA A 39 -10.01 10.31 -11.58
C ALA A 39 -10.28 11.40 -10.54
N ILE A 40 -11.55 11.70 -10.28
CA ILE A 40 -11.97 12.68 -9.29
C ILE A 40 -12.38 11.96 -8.02
N LYS A 41 -11.60 12.12 -6.94
CA LYS A 41 -11.94 11.66 -5.59
C LYS A 41 -12.56 12.83 -4.84
N ILE A 42 -13.84 12.76 -4.51
CA ILE A 42 -14.60 13.80 -3.82
C ILE A 42 -15.14 13.28 -2.49
N ILE A 43 -14.98 14.04 -1.42
CA ILE A 43 -15.47 13.64 -0.09
C ILE A 43 -16.99 13.50 -0.11
N LYS A 44 -17.53 12.53 0.62
CA LYS A 44 -18.99 12.36 0.75
C LYS A 44 -19.59 13.54 1.50
N GLU A 45 -20.73 14.05 1.02
CA GLU A 45 -21.42 15.20 1.60
C GLU A 45 -21.63 15.07 3.12
N GLN A 46 -22.08 13.91 3.57
CA GLN A 46 -22.32 13.60 4.99
C GLN A 46 -21.06 13.66 5.88
N LEU A 47 -19.86 13.64 5.29
CA LEU A 47 -18.58 13.68 5.99
C LEU A 47 -17.89 15.06 5.90
N CYS A 48 -18.50 16.04 5.21
CA CYS A 48 -17.93 17.38 5.10
C CYS A 48 -17.92 18.14 6.44
N GLN A 49 -18.68 17.70 7.45
CA GLN A 49 -18.67 18.25 8.81
C GLN A 49 -17.78 17.42 9.78
N ASP A 50 -17.29 16.27 9.36
CA ASP A 50 -16.40 15.44 10.17
C ASP A 50 -14.95 15.94 10.03
N LYS A 51 -14.47 16.61 11.07
CA LYS A 51 -13.13 17.19 11.10
C LYS A 51 -12.03 16.14 10.85
N ASN A 52 -12.17 14.94 11.40
CA ASN A 52 -11.16 13.88 11.23
C ASN A 52 -11.08 13.42 9.76
N GLN A 53 -12.23 13.30 9.08
CA GLN A 53 -12.26 12.92 7.66
C GLN A 53 -11.70 14.04 6.77
N LEU A 54 -12.04 15.29 7.07
CA LEU A 54 -11.48 16.44 6.36
C LEU A 54 -9.97 16.56 6.55
N ASP A 55 -9.48 16.34 7.78
CA ASP A 55 -8.04 16.38 8.07
C ASP A 55 -7.29 15.27 7.30
N ARG A 56 -7.85 14.06 7.22
CA ARG A 56 -7.28 12.96 6.42
C ARG A 56 -7.25 13.31 4.93
N PHE A 57 -8.34 13.85 4.38
CA PHE A 57 -8.42 14.26 2.99
C PHE A 57 -7.43 15.38 2.66
N ASN A 58 -7.31 16.37 3.55
CA ASN A 58 -6.35 17.46 3.41
C ASN A 58 -4.90 16.97 3.53
N ASN A 59 -4.62 16.01 4.42
CA ASN A 59 -3.30 15.39 4.55
C ASN A 59 -2.91 14.68 3.26
N GLU A 60 -3.79 13.85 2.69
CA GLU A 60 -3.60 13.21 1.40
C GLU A 60 -3.26 14.25 0.31
N SER A 61 -4.05 15.33 0.24
CA SER A 61 -3.82 16.42 -0.72
C SER A 61 -2.43 17.05 -0.59
N LYS A 62 -1.98 17.31 0.64
CA LYS A 62 -0.66 17.91 0.90
C LYS A 62 0.49 16.97 0.51
N LEU A 63 0.42 15.72 0.95
CA LEU A 63 1.46 14.73 0.72
C LEU A 63 1.57 14.37 -0.77
N CYS A 64 0.44 14.13 -1.44
CA CYS A 64 0.46 13.84 -2.87
C CYS A 64 0.98 15.00 -3.72
N ALA A 65 0.81 16.25 -3.29
CA ALA A 65 1.27 17.42 -4.04
C ALA A 65 2.81 17.50 -4.13
N ILE A 66 3.54 16.94 -3.16
CA ILE A 66 5.01 16.94 -3.12
C ILE A 66 5.62 15.66 -3.70
N MET A 67 4.80 14.63 -3.97
CA MET A 67 5.27 13.34 -4.49
C MET A 67 5.31 13.34 -6.01
N SER A 68 6.48 13.01 -6.58
CA SER A 68 6.65 12.86 -8.03
C SER A 68 7.53 11.63 -8.32
N HIS A 69 6.89 10.48 -8.53
CA HIS A 69 7.56 9.21 -8.80
C HIS A 69 6.74 8.37 -9.79
N PRO A 70 7.35 7.62 -10.72
CA PRO A 70 6.61 6.82 -11.70
C PRO A 70 5.65 5.79 -11.08
N ASN A 71 5.97 5.27 -9.90
CA ASN A 71 5.17 4.27 -9.18
C ASN A 71 4.33 4.86 -8.04
N ILE A 72 4.08 6.16 -8.04
CA ILE A 72 3.14 6.85 -7.14
C ILE A 72 2.08 7.51 -7.99
N ILE A 73 0.80 7.42 -7.57
CA ILE A 73 -0.30 8.08 -8.27
C ILE A 73 -0.14 9.61 -8.19
N LYS A 74 -0.25 10.29 -9.33
CA LYS A 74 -0.07 11.72 -9.40
C LYS A 74 -1.37 12.46 -9.13
N VAL A 75 -1.34 13.49 -8.29
CA VAL A 75 -2.41 14.48 -8.15
C VAL A 75 -2.14 15.63 -9.11
N TYR A 76 -3.12 15.96 -9.95
CA TYR A 76 -3.02 17.06 -10.91
C TYR A 76 -3.55 18.38 -10.35
N SER A 77 -4.63 18.31 -9.57
CA SER A 77 -5.24 19.49 -8.96
C SER A 77 -6.11 19.12 -7.78
N ARG A 78 -6.41 20.13 -6.98
CA ARG A 78 -7.39 20.09 -5.88
C ARG A 78 -8.36 21.24 -6.06
N GLY A 79 -9.57 21.07 -5.53
CA GLY A 79 -10.59 22.11 -5.54
C GLY A 79 -11.74 21.76 -4.62
N GLU A 80 -12.82 22.51 -4.75
CA GLU A 80 -14.04 22.34 -3.98
C GLU A 80 -15.24 22.42 -4.93
N TYR A 81 -16.19 21.53 -4.77
CA TYR A 81 -17.43 21.52 -5.53
C TYR A 81 -18.61 21.40 -4.58
N GLU A 82 -19.49 22.43 -4.57
CA GLU A 82 -20.65 22.52 -3.67
C GLU A 82 -20.29 22.30 -2.18
N GLY A 83 -19.21 22.93 -1.70
CA GLY A 83 -18.72 22.79 -0.34
C GLY A 83 -18.02 21.45 -0.05
N ARG A 84 -17.76 20.62 -1.05
CA ARG A 84 -17.13 19.30 -0.96
C ARG A 84 -15.73 19.34 -1.55
N PRO A 85 -14.66 19.16 -0.76
CA PRO A 85 -13.30 19.05 -1.29
C PRO A 85 -13.13 17.88 -2.25
N TYR A 86 -12.37 18.09 -3.33
CA TYR A 86 -12.00 17.03 -4.26
C TYR A 86 -10.52 17.07 -4.64
N LEU A 87 -10.02 15.92 -5.11
CA LEU A 87 -8.70 15.74 -5.70
C LEU A 87 -8.86 15.15 -7.11
N ALA A 88 -8.14 15.72 -8.07
CA ALA A 88 -8.05 15.17 -9.42
C ALA A 88 -6.72 14.41 -9.58
N TYR A 89 -6.83 13.11 -9.75
CA TYR A 89 -5.69 12.20 -9.94
C TYR A 89 -5.48 11.85 -11.41
N GLU A 90 -4.30 11.37 -11.74
CA GLU A 90 -4.11 10.65 -12.99
C GLU A 90 -5.06 9.45 -13.06
N TYR A 91 -5.63 9.26 -14.25
CA TYR A 91 -6.51 8.13 -14.49
C TYR A 91 -5.68 6.87 -14.82
N MET A 92 -5.85 5.83 -14.01
CA MET A 92 -5.19 4.54 -14.21
C MET A 92 -6.09 3.61 -15.01
N LYS A 93 -5.63 3.21 -16.21
CA LYS A 93 -6.26 2.13 -16.99
C LYS A 93 -5.75 0.79 -16.47
N GLY A 94 -6.35 0.28 -15.41
CA GLY A 94 -5.91 -0.97 -14.81
C GLY A 94 -6.83 -1.37 -13.67
N GLN A 95 -6.41 -2.40 -12.97
CA GLN A 95 -7.07 -2.92 -11.79
C GLN A 95 -6.17 -2.71 -10.58
N THR A 96 -6.72 -2.79 -9.38
CA THR A 96 -5.92 -2.93 -8.17
C THR A 96 -5.31 -4.33 -8.12
N LEU A 97 -4.20 -4.51 -7.39
CA LEU A 97 -3.65 -5.85 -7.15
C LEU A 97 -4.65 -6.77 -6.47
N ASN A 98 -5.54 -6.21 -5.62
CA ASN A 98 -6.62 -6.98 -4.99
C ASN A 98 -7.64 -7.50 -6.02
N GLU A 99 -8.03 -6.68 -6.99
CA GLU A 99 -8.90 -7.13 -8.10
C GLU A 99 -8.20 -8.20 -8.95
N CYS A 100 -6.90 -8.06 -9.21
CA CYS A 100 -6.12 -9.09 -9.91
C CYS A 100 -6.09 -10.41 -9.13
N LEU A 101 -5.83 -10.36 -7.81
CA LEU A 101 -5.83 -11.54 -6.94
C LEU A 101 -7.20 -12.25 -6.92
N ARG A 102 -8.29 -11.48 -6.85
CA ARG A 102 -9.65 -12.06 -6.92
C ARG A 102 -9.93 -12.79 -8.24
N ASN A 103 -9.34 -12.32 -9.34
CA ASN A 103 -9.54 -12.89 -10.68
C ASN A 103 -8.59 -14.05 -10.99
N SER A 104 -7.34 -14.01 -10.50
CA SER A 104 -6.25 -14.90 -10.89
C SER A 104 -5.72 -15.77 -9.74
N LEU A 105 -6.25 -15.63 -8.54
CA LEU A 105 -5.87 -16.30 -7.30
C LEU A 105 -4.47 -15.96 -6.77
N MET A 106 -3.44 -15.86 -7.60
CA MET A 106 -2.07 -15.51 -7.21
C MET A 106 -1.25 -15.07 -8.43
N PHE A 107 -0.12 -14.39 -8.17
CA PHE A 107 0.89 -14.07 -9.18
C PHE A 107 1.99 -15.13 -9.20
N SER A 108 2.60 -15.37 -10.36
CA SER A 108 3.84 -16.13 -10.41
C SER A 108 4.92 -15.42 -9.58
N LEU A 109 5.89 -16.16 -9.03
CA LEU A 109 6.99 -15.57 -8.27
C LEU A 109 7.70 -14.47 -9.05
N LYS A 110 7.88 -14.66 -10.36
CA LYS A 110 8.52 -13.67 -11.23
C LYS A 110 7.74 -12.38 -11.32
N GLU A 111 6.43 -12.45 -11.55
CA GLU A 111 5.55 -11.26 -11.60
C GLU A 111 5.51 -10.55 -10.25
N ALA A 112 5.33 -11.31 -9.16
CA ALA A 112 5.34 -10.76 -7.81
C ALA A 112 6.67 -10.05 -7.51
N CYS A 113 7.82 -10.62 -7.89
CA CYS A 113 9.11 -9.96 -7.73
C CYS A 113 9.18 -8.63 -8.53
N TYR A 114 8.72 -8.59 -9.78
CA TYR A 114 8.69 -7.34 -10.56
C TYR A 114 7.80 -6.27 -9.93
N ILE A 115 6.66 -6.65 -9.36
CA ILE A 115 5.79 -5.75 -8.61
C ILE A 115 6.53 -5.24 -7.38
N MET A 116 7.13 -6.13 -6.60
CA MET A 116 7.86 -5.79 -5.37
C MET A 116 9.05 -4.86 -5.61
N LEU A 117 9.81 -5.04 -6.70
CA LEU A 117 10.91 -4.15 -7.05
C LEU A 117 10.43 -2.71 -7.24
N GLN A 118 9.32 -2.51 -7.94
CA GLN A 118 8.71 -1.19 -8.16
C GLN A 118 8.15 -0.61 -6.85
N LEU A 119 7.53 -1.43 -6.00
CA LEU A 119 7.02 -1.01 -4.68
C LEU A 119 8.16 -0.57 -3.76
N CYS A 120 9.29 -1.28 -3.76
CA CYS A 120 10.47 -0.90 -2.99
C CYS A 120 11.01 0.47 -3.43
N ASP A 121 11.07 0.76 -4.74
CA ASP A 121 11.51 2.06 -5.26
C ASP A 121 10.57 3.19 -4.81
N ALA A 122 9.27 2.97 -4.95
CA ALA A 122 8.27 3.95 -4.55
C ALA A 122 8.31 4.23 -3.04
N LEU A 123 8.36 3.18 -2.20
CA LEU A 123 8.41 3.35 -0.75
C LEU A 123 9.73 3.98 -0.30
N TYR A 124 10.85 3.61 -0.90
CA TYR A 124 12.12 4.28 -0.61
C TYR A 124 12.05 5.78 -0.91
N TYR A 125 11.42 6.15 -2.03
CA TYR A 125 11.18 7.56 -2.37
C TYR A 125 10.29 8.26 -1.33
N ILE A 126 9.17 7.63 -0.92
CA ILE A 126 8.25 8.16 0.10
C ILE A 126 8.97 8.38 1.44
N HIS A 127 9.74 7.37 1.88
CA HIS A 127 10.49 7.42 3.13
C HIS A 127 11.57 8.53 3.15
N ASN A 128 12.24 8.77 2.01
CA ASN A 128 13.19 9.87 1.87
C ASN A 128 12.54 11.26 1.90
N HIS A 129 11.21 11.34 1.75
CA HIS A 129 10.43 12.55 1.97
C HIS A 129 9.84 12.63 3.40
N ASN A 130 10.37 11.82 4.33
CA ASN A 130 9.92 11.73 5.73
C ASN A 130 8.44 11.36 5.90
N VAL A 131 7.91 10.56 5.01
CA VAL A 131 6.53 10.08 5.04
C VAL A 131 6.50 8.56 5.22
N ILE A 132 5.63 8.07 6.11
CA ILE A 132 5.30 6.66 6.28
C ILE A 132 3.88 6.45 5.74
N HIS A 133 3.70 5.50 4.83
CA HIS A 133 2.43 5.32 4.13
C HIS A 133 1.32 4.74 5.02
N ARG A 134 1.63 3.75 5.84
CA ARG A 134 0.78 3.06 6.83
C ARG A 134 -0.38 2.21 6.29
N ASP A 135 -0.64 2.22 4.99
CA ASP A 135 -1.73 1.41 4.39
C ASP A 135 -1.28 0.74 3.08
N ILE A 136 -0.11 0.11 3.11
CA ILE A 136 0.39 -0.69 1.99
C ILE A 136 -0.37 -2.01 1.96
N LYS A 137 -1.14 -2.21 0.88
CA LYS A 137 -1.96 -3.40 0.63
C LYS A 137 -2.36 -3.46 -0.84
N PRO A 138 -2.78 -4.63 -1.36
CA PRO A 138 -3.20 -4.79 -2.75
C PRO A 138 -4.33 -3.85 -3.21
N ASP A 139 -5.22 -3.42 -2.32
CA ASP A 139 -6.30 -2.48 -2.64
C ASP A 139 -5.79 -1.09 -3.05
N ASN A 140 -4.65 -0.67 -2.48
CA ASN A 140 -4.06 0.65 -2.68
C ASN A 140 -2.95 0.66 -3.75
N ILE A 141 -2.77 -0.44 -4.47
CA ILE A 141 -1.76 -0.58 -5.51
C ILE A 141 -2.44 -0.88 -6.84
N PHE A 142 -2.40 0.07 -7.76
CA PHE A 142 -2.87 -0.12 -9.12
C PHE A 142 -1.85 -0.87 -9.94
N TYR A 143 -2.32 -1.82 -10.75
CA TYR A 143 -1.55 -2.62 -11.68
C TYR A 143 -2.06 -2.39 -13.10
N ASN A 144 -1.19 -1.90 -13.96
CA ASN A 144 -1.51 -1.64 -15.35
C ASN A 144 -1.11 -2.84 -16.23
N THR A 145 -1.80 -3.03 -17.36
CA THR A 145 -1.56 -4.11 -18.33
C THR A 145 -0.15 -4.15 -18.91
N ASN A 146 0.60 -3.04 -18.82
CA ASN A 146 2.02 -2.98 -19.22
C ASN A 146 3.00 -3.40 -18.10
N GLY A 147 2.50 -3.87 -16.94
CA GLY A 147 3.33 -4.28 -15.81
C GLY A 147 3.77 -3.13 -14.88
N THR A 148 3.33 -1.89 -15.12
CA THR A 148 3.61 -0.76 -14.24
C THR A 148 2.66 -0.76 -13.05
N ILE A 149 3.19 -0.54 -11.82
CA ILE A 149 2.36 -0.34 -10.63
C ILE A 149 2.36 1.13 -10.19
N LYS A 150 1.32 1.53 -9.46
CA LYS A 150 1.27 2.80 -8.76
C LYS A 150 0.64 2.68 -7.39
N ILE A 151 1.34 3.19 -6.37
CA ILE A 151 0.82 3.32 -5.01
C ILE A 151 -0.13 4.52 -4.96
N ALA A 152 -1.26 4.34 -4.29
CA ALA A 152 -2.29 5.34 -4.09
C ALA A 152 -2.74 5.39 -2.61
N ASP A 153 -3.56 6.38 -2.28
CA ASP A 153 -4.23 6.56 -0.99
C ASP A 153 -3.29 6.89 0.18
N PHE A 154 -2.89 8.16 0.25
CA PHE A 154 -2.10 8.75 1.34
C PHE A 154 -2.96 9.29 2.49
N GLY A 155 -4.25 8.95 2.56
CA GLY A 155 -5.21 9.53 3.50
C GLY A 155 -4.85 9.32 4.97
N ILE A 156 -4.10 8.27 5.29
CA ILE A 156 -3.62 8.00 6.64
C ILE A 156 -2.08 8.02 6.76
N ALA A 157 -1.39 8.47 5.72
CA ALA A 157 0.06 8.57 5.76
C ALA A 157 0.53 9.52 6.88
N TYR A 158 1.69 9.20 7.46
CA TYR A 158 2.24 9.89 8.61
C TYR A 158 3.46 10.72 8.20
N ASP A 159 3.37 12.03 8.41
CA ASP A 159 4.48 12.96 8.17
C ASP A 159 5.37 13.02 9.42
N LEU A 160 6.60 12.56 9.29
CA LEU A 160 7.59 12.55 10.37
C LEU A 160 8.06 13.96 10.75
N GLN A 161 7.93 14.95 9.87
CA GLN A 161 8.28 16.35 10.14
C GLN A 161 7.17 17.08 10.90
N ASN A 162 5.91 16.65 10.72
CA ASN A 162 4.74 17.23 11.38
C ASN A 162 3.90 16.12 12.02
N PRO A 163 4.41 15.45 13.08
CA PRO A 163 3.73 14.33 13.69
C PRO A 163 2.38 14.75 14.29
N SER A 164 1.30 14.07 13.90
CA SER A 164 0.00 14.24 14.56
C SER A 164 0.09 13.81 16.02
N LYS A 165 -0.56 14.55 16.92
CA LYS A 165 -0.46 14.34 18.39
C LYS A 165 -1.02 12.99 18.89
N LYS A 166 -1.68 12.22 18.06
CA LYS A 166 -2.21 10.87 18.41
C LYS A 166 -1.78 9.87 17.36
N SER A 167 -1.07 8.83 17.78
CA SER A 167 -0.92 7.60 17.01
C SER A 167 -2.25 6.84 17.09
N GLU A 168 -3.22 7.20 16.25
CA GLU A 168 -4.43 6.40 16.10
C GLU A 168 -4.07 5.08 15.44
N VAL A 169 -4.68 3.99 15.90
CA VAL A 169 -4.64 2.70 15.20
C VAL A 169 -5.49 2.84 13.95
N VAL A 170 -4.85 3.09 12.82
CA VAL A 170 -5.51 3.30 11.52
C VAL A 170 -4.86 2.41 10.47
N GLY A 171 -5.62 2.05 9.45
CA GLY A 171 -5.18 1.16 8.38
C GLY A 171 -5.90 -0.19 8.41
N SER A 172 -5.57 -1.02 7.43
CA SER A 172 -6.14 -2.36 7.32
C SER A 172 -5.45 -3.31 8.29
N VAL A 173 -6.18 -3.87 9.26
CA VAL A 173 -5.63 -4.78 10.28
C VAL A 173 -4.92 -6.00 9.69
N TYR A 174 -5.31 -6.45 8.49
CA TYR A 174 -4.71 -7.62 7.82
C TYR A 174 -3.25 -7.44 7.41
N TYR A 175 -2.78 -6.18 7.27
CA TYR A 175 -1.41 -5.84 6.85
C TYR A 175 -0.65 -5.05 7.92
N MET A 176 -1.29 -4.82 9.06
CA MET A 176 -0.80 -3.91 10.09
C MET A 176 0.43 -4.47 10.81
N ALA A 177 1.48 -3.66 10.92
CA ALA A 177 2.68 -4.04 11.64
C ALA A 177 2.43 -4.19 13.16
N PRO A 178 3.15 -5.11 13.85
CA PRO A 178 2.98 -5.34 15.29
C PRO A 178 3.04 -4.09 16.16
N GLU A 179 3.96 -3.17 15.88
CA GLU A 179 4.07 -1.90 16.61
C GLU A 179 2.85 -1.01 16.42
N LEU A 180 2.23 -1.00 15.24
CA LEU A 180 1.02 -0.24 14.98
C LEU A 180 -0.20 -0.84 15.70
N CYS A 181 -0.26 -2.18 15.79
CA CYS A 181 -1.26 -2.87 16.62
C CYS A 181 -1.18 -2.47 18.11
N LYS A 182 0.00 -2.05 18.59
CA LYS A 182 0.21 -1.55 19.97
C LYS A 182 -0.04 -0.04 20.10
N GLY A 183 -0.32 0.67 18.99
CA GLY A 183 -0.43 2.13 18.97
C GLY A 183 0.91 2.87 19.07
N GLU A 184 2.02 2.19 18.78
CA GLU A 184 3.35 2.81 18.74
C GLU A 184 3.50 3.71 17.49
N THR A 185 4.49 4.59 17.51
CA THR A 185 4.79 5.49 16.39
C THR A 185 5.19 4.68 15.14
N PRO A 186 4.60 4.98 13.96
CA PRO A 186 4.96 4.34 12.71
C PRO A 186 6.42 4.64 12.31
N THR A 187 7.05 3.69 11.66
CA THR A 187 8.42 3.80 11.15
C THR A 187 8.50 3.23 9.74
N ILE A 188 9.63 3.43 9.07
CA ILE A 188 9.93 2.81 7.76
C ILE A 188 9.68 1.30 7.82
N GLN A 189 10.07 0.66 8.93
CA GLN A 189 9.90 -0.78 9.13
C GLN A 189 8.44 -1.20 9.25
N SER A 190 7.52 -0.28 9.57
CA SER A 190 6.07 -0.57 9.56
C SER A 190 5.56 -0.78 8.13
N ASP A 191 5.97 0.06 7.17
CA ASP A 191 5.65 -0.12 5.76
C ASP A 191 6.32 -1.37 5.17
N ILE A 192 7.57 -1.67 5.58
CA ILE A 192 8.29 -2.88 5.17
C ILE A 192 7.55 -4.14 5.63
N TYR A 193 6.98 -4.14 6.83
CA TYR A 193 6.15 -5.24 7.31
C TYR A 193 4.91 -5.43 6.43
N SER A 194 4.15 -4.36 6.18
CA SER A 194 2.96 -4.38 5.33
C SER A 194 3.28 -4.82 3.90
N LEU A 195 4.44 -4.41 3.38
CA LEU A 195 4.96 -4.84 2.09
C LEU A 195 5.31 -6.34 2.08
N GLY A 196 5.85 -6.87 3.18
CA GLY A 196 6.11 -8.30 3.36
C GLY A 196 4.84 -9.13 3.36
N ILE A 197 3.78 -8.68 4.06
CA ILE A 197 2.45 -9.32 4.05
C ILE A 197 1.84 -9.26 2.64
N THR A 198 1.97 -8.12 1.95
CA THR A 198 1.54 -7.97 0.55
C THR A 198 2.26 -8.97 -0.35
N PHE A 199 3.59 -9.13 -0.20
CA PHE A 199 4.35 -10.12 -0.98
C PHE A 199 3.89 -11.56 -0.71
N PHE A 200 3.64 -11.90 0.56
CA PHE A 200 3.07 -13.20 0.92
C PHE A 200 1.77 -13.46 0.17
N GLU A 201 0.84 -12.49 0.19
CA GLU A 201 -0.45 -12.63 -0.47
C GLU A 201 -0.32 -12.71 -1.99
N LEU A 202 0.57 -11.94 -2.61
CA LEU A 202 0.79 -12.01 -4.07
C LEU A 202 1.23 -13.41 -4.54
N VAL A 203 2.10 -14.10 -3.78
CA VAL A 203 2.65 -15.40 -4.19
C VAL A 203 1.84 -16.60 -3.70
N THR A 204 0.92 -16.42 -2.74
CA THR A 204 0.09 -17.50 -2.18
C THR A 204 -1.40 -17.36 -2.54
N GLY A 205 -1.83 -16.16 -2.92
CA GLY A 205 -3.25 -15.83 -3.10
C GLY A 205 -4.03 -15.73 -1.80
N GLN A 206 -3.37 -15.78 -0.63
CA GLN A 206 -4.02 -15.81 0.68
C GLN A 206 -3.30 -14.93 1.69
N LEU A 207 -4.05 -14.42 2.67
CA LEU A 207 -3.49 -13.71 3.81
C LEU A 207 -2.88 -14.69 4.83
N PRO A 208 -1.75 -14.35 5.48
CA PRO A 208 -1.11 -15.23 6.46
C PRO A 208 -1.91 -15.39 7.76
N PHE A 209 -2.74 -14.39 8.10
CA PHE A 209 -3.56 -14.39 9.29
C PHE A 209 -5.00 -14.01 8.94
N VAL A 210 -5.91 -14.98 9.11
CA VAL A 210 -7.35 -14.80 8.93
C VAL A 210 -8.02 -15.32 10.20
N GLU A 211 -8.58 -14.40 10.99
CA GLU A 211 -9.18 -14.69 12.29
C GLU A 211 -10.62 -14.15 12.33
N LYS A 212 -11.36 -14.50 13.39
CA LYS A 212 -12.78 -14.17 13.51
C LYS A 212 -13.12 -12.68 13.58
N ASP A 213 -12.19 -11.86 14.07
CA ASP A 213 -12.38 -10.41 14.23
C ASP A 213 -11.04 -9.65 14.17
N ALA A 214 -11.11 -8.33 14.06
CA ALA A 214 -9.96 -7.45 13.96
C ALA A 214 -8.99 -7.54 15.15
N ASN A 215 -9.49 -7.80 16.36
CA ASN A 215 -8.64 -7.92 17.55
C ASN A 215 -7.83 -9.21 17.51
N GLU A 216 -8.44 -10.31 17.08
CA GLU A 216 -7.72 -11.59 16.92
C GLU A 216 -6.71 -11.54 15.79
N ILE A 217 -7.01 -10.84 14.68
CA ILE A 217 -6.04 -10.58 13.60
C ILE A 217 -4.86 -9.77 14.15
N ALA A 218 -5.11 -8.68 14.89
CA ALA A 218 -4.05 -7.89 15.52
C ALA A 218 -3.20 -8.73 16.49
N LYS A 219 -3.80 -9.61 17.30
CA LYS A 219 -3.08 -10.55 18.16
C LYS A 219 -2.23 -11.53 17.37
N ALA A 220 -2.70 -11.99 16.20
CA ALA A 220 -1.92 -12.86 15.33
C ALA A 220 -0.69 -12.13 14.78
N HIS A 221 -0.82 -10.89 14.31
CA HIS A 221 0.33 -10.06 13.92
C HIS A 221 1.33 -9.86 15.05
N LEU A 222 0.86 -9.73 16.29
CA LEU A 222 1.73 -9.57 17.47
C LEU A 222 2.48 -10.86 17.86
N LYS A 223 1.81 -12.02 17.77
CA LYS A 223 2.29 -13.23 18.47
C LYS A 223 2.45 -14.46 17.59
N LYS A 224 1.61 -14.66 16.55
CA LYS A 224 1.68 -15.88 15.74
C LYS A 224 2.89 -15.85 14.81
N PRO A 225 3.62 -16.96 14.66
CA PRO A 225 4.65 -17.07 13.62
C PRO A 225 3.98 -16.92 12.24
N LEU A 226 4.75 -16.40 11.28
CA LEU A 226 4.29 -16.38 9.91
C LEU A 226 4.26 -17.81 9.35
N PRO A 227 3.17 -18.25 8.71
CA PRO A 227 3.16 -19.57 8.07
C PRO A 227 4.12 -19.58 6.87
N SER A 228 4.69 -20.76 6.56
CA SER A 228 5.51 -20.91 5.37
C SER A 228 4.66 -20.76 4.10
N VAL A 229 5.19 -20.04 3.09
CA VAL A 229 4.54 -19.92 1.78
C VAL A 229 4.38 -21.27 1.10
N HIS A 230 5.26 -22.26 1.39
CA HIS A 230 5.14 -23.62 0.86
C HIS A 230 3.86 -24.34 1.30
N THR A 231 3.24 -23.94 2.42
CA THR A 231 1.95 -24.50 2.85
C THR A 231 0.85 -24.17 1.85
N PHE A 232 0.97 -23.04 1.14
CA PHE A 232 -0.02 -22.54 0.18
C PHE A 232 0.40 -22.77 -1.27
N ASN A 233 1.70 -22.68 -1.56
CA ASN A 233 2.26 -22.87 -2.89
C ASN A 233 3.58 -23.68 -2.79
N PRO A 234 3.52 -25.01 -2.91
CA PRO A 234 4.67 -25.90 -2.77
C PRO A 234 5.78 -25.70 -3.82
N GLU A 235 5.48 -25.03 -4.94
CA GLU A 235 6.45 -24.79 -6.03
C GLU A 235 7.41 -23.63 -5.72
N LEU A 236 7.13 -22.83 -4.68
CA LEU A 236 7.97 -21.68 -4.34
C LEU A 236 9.32 -22.13 -3.77
N ASN A 237 10.38 -21.40 -4.12
CA ASN A 237 11.71 -21.61 -3.54
C ASN A 237 11.69 -21.24 -2.04
N LYS A 238 12.38 -22.04 -1.20
CA LYS A 238 12.54 -21.78 0.25
C LYS A 238 13.14 -20.42 0.59
N ASN A 239 13.85 -19.79 -0.34
CA ASN A 239 14.36 -18.45 -0.17
C ASN A 239 13.27 -17.39 -0.09
N VAL A 240 12.06 -17.66 -0.65
CA VAL A 240 10.89 -16.77 -0.52
C VAL A 240 10.46 -16.66 0.94
N ASP A 241 10.41 -17.77 1.67
CA ASP A 241 10.13 -17.77 3.12
C ASP A 241 11.10 -16.86 3.87
N TYR A 242 12.42 -17.00 3.60
CA TYR A 242 13.42 -16.16 4.26
C TYR A 242 13.19 -14.67 4.05
N VAL A 243 12.92 -14.26 2.81
CA VAL A 243 12.71 -12.85 2.45
C VAL A 243 11.47 -12.29 3.14
N ILE A 244 10.37 -13.04 3.15
CA ILE A 244 9.11 -12.64 3.76
C ILE A 244 9.22 -12.66 5.30
N GLU A 245 9.82 -13.72 5.88
CA GLU A 245 10.07 -13.82 7.33
C GLU A 245 10.88 -12.63 7.85
N LYS A 246 11.94 -12.21 7.11
CA LYS A 246 12.76 -11.05 7.47
C LYS A 246 11.95 -9.76 7.40
N ALA A 247 11.19 -9.53 6.34
CA ALA A 247 10.33 -8.33 6.23
C ALA A 247 9.25 -8.30 7.34
N CYS A 248 8.71 -9.48 7.70
CA CYS A 248 7.63 -9.63 8.67
C CYS A 248 8.11 -9.99 10.09
N ALA A 249 9.38 -9.80 10.43
CA ALA A 249 9.88 -10.03 11.78
C ALA A 249 9.08 -9.21 12.80
N LYS A 250 8.73 -9.85 13.95
CA LYS A 250 7.88 -9.19 14.97
C LYS A 250 8.57 -7.99 15.59
N ASN A 251 9.87 -8.12 15.90
CA ASN A 251 10.70 -6.99 16.28
C ASN A 251 11.16 -6.24 15.02
N LYS A 252 10.83 -4.94 14.95
CA LYS A 252 11.11 -4.09 13.78
C LYS A 252 12.60 -3.95 13.47
N GLU A 253 13.49 -4.03 14.49
CA GLU A 253 14.95 -3.97 14.34
C GLU A 253 15.52 -5.20 13.59
N ASN A 254 14.77 -6.30 13.53
CA ASN A 254 15.15 -7.52 12.81
C ASN A 254 14.69 -7.52 11.35
N ARG A 255 13.95 -6.48 10.92
CA ARG A 255 13.50 -6.30 9.53
C ARG A 255 14.61 -5.69 8.66
N TYR A 256 14.32 -5.49 7.40
CA TYR A 256 15.17 -4.70 6.51
C TYR A 256 15.32 -3.26 7.04
N VAL A 257 16.53 -2.71 6.92
CA VAL A 257 16.83 -1.33 7.36
C VAL A 257 16.03 -0.33 6.53
N ASP A 258 15.92 -0.58 5.21
CA ASP A 258 15.17 0.22 4.26
C ASP A 258 14.63 -0.63 3.10
N CYS A 259 13.85 -0.02 2.23
CA CYS A 259 13.29 -0.69 1.06
C CYS A 259 14.35 -1.06 0.01
N MET A 260 15.53 -0.42 0.00
CA MET A 260 16.60 -0.79 -0.94
C MET A 260 17.32 -2.06 -0.50
N GLU A 261 17.46 -2.31 0.81
CA GLU A 261 17.94 -3.60 1.31
C GLU A 261 16.95 -4.72 0.97
N PHE A 262 15.65 -4.47 1.16
CA PHE A 262 14.59 -5.42 0.78
C PHE A 262 14.62 -5.71 -0.73
N LYS A 263 14.75 -4.67 -1.56
CA LYS A 263 14.85 -4.77 -3.02
C LYS A 263 15.99 -5.69 -3.49
N LYS A 264 17.16 -5.64 -2.82
CA LYS A 264 18.31 -6.51 -3.14
C LYS A 264 17.98 -7.99 -2.96
N ASP A 265 17.26 -8.34 -1.91
CA ASP A 265 16.87 -9.72 -1.67
C ASP A 265 15.74 -10.17 -2.63
N ILE A 266 14.79 -9.28 -2.99
CA ILE A 266 13.81 -9.54 -4.07
C ILE A 266 14.50 -9.76 -5.42
N GLN A 267 15.49 -8.94 -5.77
CA GLN A 267 16.25 -9.10 -7.01
C GLN A 267 17.03 -10.42 -7.03
N ALA A 268 17.56 -10.83 -5.90
CA ALA A 268 18.26 -12.11 -5.80
C ALA A 268 17.31 -13.32 -5.94
N LEU A 269 16.05 -13.22 -5.49
CA LEU A 269 15.01 -14.23 -5.79
C LEU A 269 14.75 -14.32 -7.30
N LEU A 270 14.63 -13.17 -7.95
CA LEU A 270 14.39 -13.10 -9.40
C LEU A 270 15.56 -13.68 -10.20
N ASP A 271 16.79 -13.47 -9.76
CA ASP A 271 18.02 -13.96 -10.39
C ASP A 271 18.34 -15.43 -10.04
N ASN A 272 17.49 -16.13 -9.27
CA ASN A 272 17.71 -17.49 -8.76
C ASN A 272 19.09 -17.68 -8.06
N LYS A 273 19.59 -16.67 -7.36
CA LYS A 273 20.89 -16.75 -6.65
C LYS A 273 20.76 -17.50 -5.32
N ASP A 274 21.48 -18.61 -5.17
CA ASP A 274 21.47 -19.47 -3.98
C ASP A 274 22.11 -18.86 -2.70
N ASN A 275 22.47 -17.59 -2.72
CA ASN A 275 23.17 -16.93 -1.60
C ASN A 275 22.33 -16.76 -0.30
N PHE A 276 21.04 -17.10 -0.34
CA PHE A 276 20.12 -16.98 0.79
C PHE A 276 20.33 -18.02 1.88
N VAL A 277 20.78 -19.24 1.55
CA VAL A 277 20.95 -20.32 2.54
C VAL A 277 21.98 -19.94 3.60
N GLN A 278 23.08 -19.29 3.22
CA GLN A 278 24.08 -18.81 4.15
C GLN A 278 23.54 -17.67 5.04
N LYS A 279 22.83 -16.69 4.45
CA LYS A 279 22.21 -15.59 5.19
C LYS A 279 21.14 -16.09 6.17
N ARG A 280 20.32 -17.08 5.77
CA ARG A 280 19.30 -17.69 6.62
C ARG A 280 19.91 -18.37 7.86
N ASN A 281 21.01 -19.08 7.71
CA ASN A 281 21.69 -19.73 8.83
C ASN A 281 22.29 -18.72 9.80
N ILE A 282 22.86 -17.63 9.30
CA ILE A 282 23.37 -16.53 10.12
C ILE A 282 22.21 -15.82 10.86
N PHE A 283 21.12 -15.50 10.15
CA PHE A 283 19.93 -14.86 10.73
C PHE A 283 19.32 -15.71 11.86
N LYS A 284 19.09 -17.00 11.60
CA LYS A 284 18.59 -17.93 12.65
C LYS A 284 19.54 -18.03 13.85
N ARG A 285 20.85 -18.07 13.59
CA ARG A 285 21.88 -18.16 14.64
C ARG A 285 21.97 -16.90 15.50
N VAL A 286 21.83 -15.72 14.89
CA VAL A 286 21.91 -14.43 15.59
C VAL A 286 20.62 -14.12 16.36
N PHE A 287 19.46 -14.49 15.83
CA PHE A 287 18.15 -14.16 16.42
C PHE A 287 17.48 -15.33 17.15
N GLY A 288 18.15 -16.47 17.34
CA GLY A 288 17.68 -17.60 18.16
C GLY A 288 16.43 -18.30 17.61
N LEU A 289 16.11 -18.15 16.33
CA LEU A 289 15.00 -18.84 15.69
C LEU A 289 15.39 -20.30 15.40
N LYS A 290 14.63 -21.26 15.97
CA LYS A 290 14.81 -22.70 15.73
C LYS A 290 14.20 -23.14 14.40
#